data_a00e3a073c287e28d1909716ef3882e6
#
_entry.id   a00e3a073c287e28d1909716ef3882e6
#
_cell.length_a   1.000
_cell.length_b   1.000
_cell.length_c   1.000
_cell.angle_alpha   90.00
_cell.angle_beta   90.00
_cell.angle_gamma   90.00
#
_symmetry.space_group_name_H-M   'P 1'
#
loop_
_entity.id
_entity.type
_entity.pdbx_description
1 polymer ?
#
loop_
_entity_poly.entity_id
_entity_poly.type
_entity_poly.pdbx_seq_one_letter_code
_entity_poly.pdbx_strand_id
1 'polypeptide(L)'
;MEYSAKTIVSAISPVNTFIDLVGPQNLETDLTRRIAALRCSGNTSKFNIILEDFPKLHTSQNLDANCRYVYAPSIDSVESNFNSLKYNELPSDPNFEMYFSKITSESSLKGAVLASICIQNTPYSLKDEWKKSKQVLINKVISTIQKWAPEFKKGILFQSLLLPHETEKKYFVSGGHWHHNELQIDSLYSLRPTFDVSDYSTPIDGLFICGAGTHPGGNLFGLSGLNAAKKILRESSK
;
A
#
# COMPACT_ATOMS: atom_id res chain seq x y z
N MET A 1 -6.06 22.14 18.52
CA MET A 1 -4.72 22.75 18.63
C MET A 1 -4.37 23.24 17.23
N GLU A 2 -4.05 24.50 17.07
CA GLU A 2 -3.73 25.13 15.78
C GLU A 2 -2.22 25.33 15.70
N TYR A 3 -1.65 25.03 14.54
CA TYR A 3 -0.22 25.23 14.25
C TYR A 3 -0.08 26.19 13.09
N SER A 4 0.88 27.10 13.17
CA SER A 4 1.24 28.03 12.11
C SER A 4 2.72 27.86 11.75
N ALA A 5 3.03 27.83 10.46
CA ALA A 5 4.39 27.72 9.95
C ALA A 5 4.54 28.49 8.64
N LYS A 6 5.76 28.94 8.33
CA LYS A 6 6.08 29.58 7.04
C LYS A 6 6.06 28.57 5.89
N THR A 7 6.38 27.32 6.17
CA THR A 7 6.45 26.23 5.18
C THR A 7 5.75 25.00 5.75
N ILE A 8 4.84 24.44 4.99
CA ILE A 8 4.12 23.20 5.29
C ILE A 8 4.44 22.21 4.19
N VAL A 9 4.80 20.97 4.56
CA VAL A 9 5.08 19.90 3.60
C VAL A 9 4.09 18.78 3.84
N SER A 10 3.23 18.52 2.85
CA SER A 10 2.28 17.42 2.90
C SER A 10 2.90 16.14 2.30
N ALA A 11 2.97 15.08 3.10
CA ALA A 11 3.44 13.76 2.69
C ALA A 11 2.30 12.72 2.54
N ILE A 12 1.06 13.14 2.70
CA ILE A 12 -0.12 12.29 2.51
C ILE A 12 -0.55 12.25 1.04
N SER A 13 -1.60 11.48 0.73
CA SER A 13 -2.14 11.41 -0.63
C SER A 13 -2.45 12.79 -1.20
N PRO A 14 -2.12 13.06 -2.48
CA PRO A 14 -2.50 14.30 -3.14
C PRO A 14 -4.01 14.59 -3.09
N VAL A 15 -4.85 13.55 -3.20
CA VAL A 15 -6.31 13.70 -3.06
C VAL A 15 -6.65 14.22 -1.67
N ASN A 16 -6.14 13.59 -0.61
CA ASN A 16 -6.39 14.07 0.75
C ASN A 16 -5.83 15.48 0.98
N THR A 17 -4.64 15.79 0.44
CA THR A 17 -4.05 17.13 0.58
C THR A 17 -4.91 18.20 -0.05
N PHE A 18 -5.27 18.05 -1.32
CA PHE A 18 -5.91 19.10 -2.09
C PHE A 18 -7.43 19.12 -1.94
N ILE A 19 -8.08 17.96 -1.87
CA ILE A 19 -9.54 17.87 -1.81
C ILE A 19 -10.04 17.96 -0.37
N ASP A 20 -9.45 17.19 0.55
CA ASP A 20 -9.97 17.10 1.92
C ASP A 20 -9.43 18.21 2.83
N LEU A 21 -8.13 18.56 2.74
CA LEU A 21 -7.52 19.53 3.64
C LEU A 21 -7.52 20.97 3.11
N VAL A 22 -7.08 21.18 1.86
CA VAL A 22 -7.08 22.52 1.25
C VAL A 22 -8.50 22.93 0.87
N GLY A 23 -9.26 22.01 0.32
CA GLY A 23 -10.63 22.19 -0.17
C GLY A 23 -10.67 22.71 -1.61
N PRO A 24 -11.58 22.18 -2.44
CA PRO A 24 -11.71 22.53 -3.87
C PRO A 24 -11.93 24.02 -4.12
N GLN A 25 -12.57 24.71 -3.19
CA GLN A 25 -12.89 26.15 -3.28
C GLN A 25 -11.63 27.05 -3.25
N ASN A 26 -10.49 26.53 -2.80
CA ASN A 26 -9.22 27.25 -2.71
C ASN A 26 -8.27 26.90 -3.88
N LEU A 27 -8.74 26.15 -4.86
CA LEU A 27 -7.95 25.65 -5.96
C LEU A 27 -8.54 26.04 -7.32
N GLU A 28 -7.71 26.10 -8.33
CA GLU A 28 -8.18 26.22 -9.71
C GLU A 28 -8.98 24.98 -10.14
N THR A 29 -10.03 25.19 -10.93
CA THR A 29 -10.96 24.13 -11.36
C THR A 29 -10.23 23.00 -12.09
N ASP A 30 -9.25 23.31 -12.93
CA ASP A 30 -8.52 22.30 -13.70
C ASP A 30 -7.62 21.43 -12.83
N LEU A 31 -6.92 22.02 -11.86
CA LEU A 31 -6.16 21.25 -10.86
C LEU A 31 -7.08 20.36 -10.03
N THR A 32 -8.18 20.93 -9.52
CA THR A 32 -9.18 20.18 -8.73
C THR A 32 -9.68 18.95 -9.52
N ARG A 33 -10.05 19.15 -10.78
CA ARG A 33 -10.53 18.06 -11.65
C ARG A 33 -9.46 16.97 -11.87
N ARG A 34 -8.20 17.35 -12.12
CA ARG A 34 -7.10 16.38 -12.30
C ARG A 34 -6.80 15.60 -11.04
N ILE A 35 -6.76 16.27 -9.90
CA ILE A 35 -6.53 15.61 -8.59
C ILE A 35 -7.69 14.65 -8.26
N ALA A 36 -8.94 15.08 -8.45
CA ALA A 36 -10.11 14.23 -8.22
C ALA A 36 -10.18 13.01 -9.18
N ALA A 37 -9.58 13.12 -10.37
CA ALA A 37 -9.52 12.05 -11.36
C ALA A 37 -8.36 11.06 -11.14
N LEU A 38 -7.52 11.25 -10.11
CA LEU A 38 -6.44 10.32 -9.80
C LEU A 38 -6.99 8.93 -9.45
N ARG A 39 -6.43 7.91 -10.08
CA ARG A 39 -6.78 6.52 -9.81
C ARG A 39 -6.12 6.07 -8.51
N CYS A 40 -6.89 6.01 -7.43
CA CYS A 40 -6.41 5.69 -6.09
C CYS A 40 -6.94 4.36 -5.55
N SER A 41 -7.67 3.56 -6.34
CA SER A 41 -8.21 2.29 -5.88
C SER A 41 -7.10 1.29 -5.57
N GLY A 42 -6.91 1.00 -4.29
CA GLY A 42 -5.97 -0.01 -3.83
C GLY A 42 -6.40 -1.42 -4.27
N ASN A 43 -5.42 -2.23 -4.61
CA ASN A 43 -5.61 -3.58 -5.11
C ASN A 43 -4.78 -4.63 -4.34
N THR A 44 -4.30 -4.29 -3.17
CA THR A 44 -3.46 -5.16 -2.35
C THR A 44 -3.93 -5.16 -0.91
N SER A 45 -4.06 -6.35 -0.35
CA SER A 45 -4.38 -6.54 1.07
C SER A 45 -3.14 -6.87 1.88
N LYS A 46 -3.08 -6.35 3.11
CA LYS A 46 -2.03 -6.66 4.07
C LYS A 46 -2.52 -7.68 5.08
N PHE A 47 -1.90 -8.87 5.07
CA PHE A 47 -2.23 -9.94 5.99
C PHE A 47 -1.04 -10.21 6.91
N ASN A 48 -1.20 -9.92 8.18
CA ASN A 48 -0.20 -10.16 9.21
C ASN A 48 -0.63 -11.33 10.08
N ILE A 49 0.28 -12.29 10.28
CA ILE A 49 0.07 -13.48 11.11
C ILE A 49 1.22 -13.55 12.11
N ILE A 50 0.91 -13.71 13.39
CA ILE A 50 1.90 -14.00 14.42
C ILE A 50 1.89 -15.50 14.65
N LEU A 51 3.07 -16.10 14.49
CA LEU A 51 3.33 -17.51 14.70
C LEU A 51 4.14 -17.70 15.98
N GLU A 52 3.95 -18.83 16.65
CA GLU A 52 4.74 -19.22 17.82
C GLU A 52 6.22 -19.34 17.47
N ASP A 53 6.56 -19.91 16.32
CA ASP A 53 7.93 -20.07 15.82
C ASP A 53 7.93 -20.05 14.27
N PHE A 54 9.12 -20.08 13.67
CA PHE A 54 9.30 -20.18 12.23
C PHE A 54 8.73 -21.51 11.73
N PRO A 55 7.83 -21.50 10.71
CA PRO A 55 7.19 -22.69 10.23
C PRO A 55 8.21 -23.64 9.54
N LYS A 56 8.11 -24.94 9.77
CA LYS A 56 8.89 -25.93 9.04
C LYS A 56 8.42 -25.97 7.58
N LEU A 57 9.33 -25.60 6.67
CA LEU A 57 9.06 -25.57 5.25
C LEU A 57 9.48 -26.91 4.61
N HIS A 58 8.55 -27.53 3.91
CA HIS A 58 8.79 -28.76 3.15
C HIS A 58 9.06 -28.39 1.68
N THR A 59 10.27 -27.90 1.41
CA THR A 59 10.72 -27.54 0.07
C THR A 59 12.07 -28.18 -0.20
N SER A 60 12.41 -28.37 -1.48
CA SER A 60 13.71 -28.88 -1.92
C SER A 60 14.85 -27.85 -1.75
N GLN A 61 14.53 -26.61 -1.40
CA GLN A 61 15.49 -25.53 -1.20
C GLN A 61 15.63 -25.25 0.29
N ASN A 62 16.88 -25.00 0.73
CA ASN A 62 17.14 -24.45 2.06
C ASN A 62 16.67 -22.99 2.08
N LEU A 63 15.42 -22.79 2.46
CA LEU A 63 14.83 -21.46 2.57
C LEU A 63 15.13 -20.88 3.96
N ASP A 64 15.65 -19.66 3.97
CA ASP A 64 16.00 -18.90 5.19
C ASP A 64 14.83 -17.99 5.60
N ALA A 65 14.71 -17.74 6.89
CA ALA A 65 13.77 -16.77 7.47
C ALA A 65 13.90 -15.36 6.85
N ASN A 66 15.07 -15.01 6.32
CA ASN A 66 15.34 -13.70 5.72
C ASN A 66 14.97 -13.62 4.23
N CYS A 67 14.39 -14.68 3.66
CA CYS A 67 13.98 -14.68 2.27
C CYS A 67 12.62 -14.02 2.06
N ARG A 68 12.43 -13.45 0.88
CA ARG A 68 11.12 -13.08 0.36
C ARG A 68 10.51 -14.28 -0.34
N TYR A 69 9.35 -14.71 0.13
CA TYR A 69 8.58 -15.80 -0.47
C TYR A 69 7.56 -15.21 -1.42
N VAL A 70 7.52 -15.68 -2.65
CA VAL A 70 6.55 -15.23 -3.65
C VAL A 70 5.77 -16.45 -4.13
N TYR A 71 4.45 -16.39 -3.98
CA TYR A 71 3.54 -17.36 -4.57
C TYR A 71 2.88 -16.75 -5.82
N ALA A 72 3.37 -17.14 -6.97
CA ALA A 72 2.84 -16.83 -8.29
C ALA A 72 3.16 -18.02 -9.21
N PRO A 73 2.30 -19.04 -9.25
CA PRO A 73 2.63 -20.35 -9.84
C PRO A 73 2.86 -20.28 -11.35
N SER A 74 2.26 -19.33 -12.05
CA SER A 74 2.46 -19.11 -13.49
C SER A 74 2.09 -17.67 -13.88
N ILE A 75 2.48 -17.27 -15.08
CA ILE A 75 2.07 -15.99 -15.70
C ILE A 75 0.53 -15.98 -15.87
N ASP A 76 -0.05 -17.09 -16.30
CA ASP A 76 -1.50 -17.23 -16.47
C ASP A 76 -2.26 -17.04 -15.13
N SER A 77 -1.68 -17.49 -14.02
CA SER A 77 -2.24 -17.25 -12.69
C SER A 77 -2.26 -15.76 -12.35
N VAL A 78 -1.19 -15.03 -12.66
CA VAL A 78 -1.11 -13.58 -12.43
C VAL A 78 -2.17 -12.85 -13.26
N GLU A 79 -2.29 -13.21 -14.55
CA GLU A 79 -3.29 -12.63 -15.46
C GLU A 79 -4.73 -12.94 -15.00
N SER A 80 -5.01 -14.17 -14.62
CA SER A 80 -6.31 -14.60 -14.12
C SER A 80 -6.72 -13.85 -12.85
N ASN A 81 -5.78 -13.63 -11.92
CA ASN A 81 -6.03 -12.87 -10.71
C ASN A 81 -6.30 -11.40 -11.00
N PHE A 82 -5.57 -10.82 -11.97
CA PHE A 82 -5.83 -9.46 -12.41
C PHE A 82 -7.20 -9.32 -13.10
N ASN A 83 -7.62 -10.34 -13.86
CA ASN A 83 -8.96 -10.35 -14.44
C ASN A 83 -10.05 -10.39 -13.36
N SER A 84 -9.89 -11.17 -12.29
CA SER A 84 -10.82 -11.16 -11.16
C SER A 84 -10.96 -9.75 -10.54
N LEU A 85 -9.84 -9.03 -10.40
CA LEU A 85 -9.84 -7.64 -9.93
C LEU A 85 -10.71 -6.72 -10.79
N LYS A 86 -10.61 -6.83 -12.13
CA LYS A 86 -11.42 -6.03 -13.08
C LYS A 86 -12.92 -6.21 -12.87
N TYR A 87 -13.34 -7.38 -12.43
CA TYR A 87 -14.76 -7.70 -12.19
C TYR A 87 -15.19 -7.53 -10.73
N ASN A 88 -14.34 -6.97 -9.87
CA ASN A 88 -14.58 -6.85 -8.42
C ASN A 88 -14.86 -8.20 -7.76
N GLU A 89 -14.10 -9.21 -8.12
CA GLU A 89 -14.20 -10.58 -7.60
C GLU A 89 -12.90 -10.96 -6.89
N LEU A 90 -13.00 -11.87 -5.90
CA LEU A 90 -11.81 -12.45 -5.29
C LEU A 90 -11.16 -13.46 -6.23
N PRO A 91 -9.83 -13.44 -6.37
CA PRO A 91 -9.12 -14.46 -7.13
C PRO A 91 -9.38 -15.87 -6.57
N SER A 92 -9.44 -16.84 -7.46
CA SER A 92 -9.62 -18.24 -7.07
C SER A 92 -8.39 -18.79 -6.32
N ASP A 93 -7.19 -18.44 -6.78
CA ASP A 93 -5.89 -18.80 -6.20
C ASP A 93 -5.04 -17.53 -6.03
N PRO A 94 -5.15 -16.81 -4.87
CA PRO A 94 -4.54 -15.52 -4.69
C PRO A 94 -3.02 -15.56 -4.78
N ASN A 95 -2.43 -14.70 -5.59
CA ASN A 95 -1.00 -14.47 -5.60
C ASN A 95 -0.63 -13.60 -4.39
N PHE A 96 0.48 -13.92 -3.77
CA PHE A 96 0.97 -13.14 -2.63
C PHE A 96 2.49 -13.23 -2.49
N GLU A 97 3.02 -12.29 -1.75
CA GLU A 97 4.38 -12.30 -1.25
C GLU A 97 4.40 -12.24 0.26
N MET A 98 5.38 -12.88 0.87
CA MET A 98 5.46 -13.05 2.31
C MET A 98 6.89 -12.90 2.79
N TYR A 99 7.03 -12.28 3.97
CA TYR A 99 8.27 -12.21 4.73
C TYR A 99 8.05 -12.72 6.13
N PHE A 100 9.08 -13.32 6.70
CA PHE A 100 9.12 -13.66 8.11
C PHE A 100 10.07 -12.71 8.85
N SER A 101 9.69 -12.32 10.05
CA SER A 101 10.49 -11.47 10.92
C SER A 101 10.32 -11.89 12.37
N LYS A 102 11.41 -12.11 13.07
CA LYS A 102 11.37 -12.43 14.50
C LYS A 102 11.03 -11.18 15.33
N ILE A 103 10.09 -11.30 16.25
CA ILE A 103 9.72 -10.21 17.15
C ILE A 103 10.77 -10.11 18.25
N THR A 104 11.53 -9.00 18.24
CA THR A 104 12.62 -8.74 19.17
C THR A 104 12.26 -7.75 20.28
N SER A 105 11.14 -7.04 20.14
CA SER A 105 10.66 -6.07 21.14
C SER A 105 10.34 -6.73 22.47
N GLU A 106 10.54 -6.01 23.56
CA GLU A 106 10.13 -6.43 24.90
C GLU A 106 8.60 -6.44 25.01
N SER A 107 8.00 -7.60 24.77
CA SER A 107 6.58 -7.84 24.80
C SER A 107 6.28 -9.30 25.15
N SER A 108 5.04 -9.63 25.45
CA SER A 108 4.58 -11.02 25.64
C SER A 108 4.78 -11.92 24.40
N LEU A 109 5.05 -11.30 23.25
CA LEU A 109 5.29 -11.98 21.96
C LEU A 109 6.77 -12.05 21.58
N LYS A 110 7.69 -11.71 22.51
CA LYS A 110 9.14 -11.80 22.28
C LYS A 110 9.54 -13.22 21.86
N GLY A 111 10.22 -13.31 20.74
CA GLY A 111 10.63 -14.59 20.16
C GLY A 111 9.65 -15.19 19.15
N ALA A 112 8.39 -14.78 19.16
CA ALA A 112 7.41 -15.15 18.11
C ALA A 112 7.82 -14.60 16.74
N VAL A 113 7.21 -15.14 15.68
CA VAL A 113 7.52 -14.78 14.30
C VAL A 113 6.33 -14.09 13.65
N LEU A 114 6.58 -12.92 13.08
CA LEU A 114 5.62 -12.23 12.21
C LEU A 114 5.76 -12.73 10.78
N ALA A 115 4.71 -13.35 10.24
CA ALA A 115 4.54 -13.56 8.80
C ALA A 115 3.77 -12.37 8.23
N SER A 116 4.45 -11.56 7.45
CA SER A 116 3.93 -10.33 6.85
C SER A 116 3.64 -10.57 5.37
N ILE A 117 2.37 -10.66 5.00
CA ILE A 117 1.91 -11.10 3.67
C ILE A 117 1.25 -9.92 2.95
N CYS A 118 1.60 -9.74 1.67
CA CYS A 118 0.93 -8.85 0.74
C CYS A 118 0.17 -9.69 -0.29
N ILE A 119 -1.16 -9.66 -0.22
CA ILE A 119 -2.03 -10.39 -1.15
C ILE A 119 -2.34 -9.47 -2.32
N GLN A 120 -1.93 -9.89 -3.52
CA GLN A 120 -2.11 -9.13 -4.75
C GLN A 120 -3.55 -9.26 -5.29
N ASN A 121 -3.94 -8.29 -6.13
CA ASN A 121 -5.22 -8.31 -6.84
C ASN A 121 -6.46 -8.50 -5.94
N THR A 122 -6.42 -7.87 -4.77
CA THR A 122 -7.57 -7.78 -3.87
C THR A 122 -8.35 -6.48 -4.19
N PRO A 123 -9.60 -6.54 -4.67
CA PRO A 123 -10.32 -5.35 -5.08
C PRO A 123 -10.66 -4.43 -3.89
N TYR A 124 -10.76 -3.13 -4.15
CA TYR A 124 -11.23 -2.16 -3.17
C TYR A 124 -12.70 -2.40 -2.77
N SER A 125 -13.55 -2.68 -3.75
CA SER A 125 -14.94 -3.09 -3.57
C SER A 125 -15.16 -4.47 -4.17
N LEU A 126 -16.09 -5.24 -3.60
CA LEU A 126 -16.50 -6.55 -4.12
C LEU A 126 -17.95 -6.50 -4.60
N LYS A 127 -18.30 -7.37 -5.53
CA LYS A 127 -19.71 -7.69 -5.86
C LYS A 127 -20.43 -8.29 -4.65
N ASP A 128 -19.73 -9.13 -3.90
CA ASP A 128 -20.23 -9.78 -2.69
C ASP A 128 -19.89 -8.97 -1.42
N GLU A 129 -20.52 -9.34 -0.30
CA GLU A 129 -20.23 -8.72 0.98
C GLU A 129 -18.83 -9.10 1.50
N TRP A 130 -18.01 -8.09 1.82
CA TRP A 130 -16.69 -8.29 2.41
C TRP A 130 -16.70 -9.10 3.71
N LYS A 131 -17.76 -9.01 4.49
CA LYS A 131 -17.86 -9.71 5.77
C LYS A 131 -17.69 -11.23 5.63
N LYS A 132 -18.24 -11.82 4.56
CA LYS A 132 -18.10 -13.27 4.25
C LYS A 132 -16.81 -13.54 3.47
N SER A 133 -16.52 -12.72 2.50
CA SER A 133 -15.41 -12.87 1.56
C SER A 133 -14.04 -12.72 2.21
N LYS A 134 -13.92 -11.94 3.28
CA LYS A 134 -12.68 -11.75 4.04
C LYS A 134 -12.16 -13.08 4.61
N GLN A 135 -13.02 -13.88 5.22
CA GLN A 135 -12.63 -15.18 5.77
C GLN A 135 -12.29 -16.18 4.66
N VAL A 136 -12.97 -16.09 3.52
CA VAL A 136 -12.65 -16.93 2.33
C VAL A 136 -11.23 -16.62 1.84
N LEU A 137 -10.86 -15.34 1.73
CA LEU A 137 -9.52 -14.92 1.32
C LEU A 137 -8.44 -15.41 2.30
N ILE A 138 -8.66 -15.24 3.60
CA ILE A 138 -7.78 -15.76 4.66
C ILE A 138 -7.57 -17.27 4.50
N ASN A 139 -8.64 -18.02 4.35
CA ASN A 139 -8.57 -19.48 4.24
C ASN A 139 -7.83 -19.92 2.96
N LYS A 140 -8.04 -19.23 1.84
CA LYS A 140 -7.32 -19.50 0.57
C LYS A 140 -5.81 -19.33 0.74
N VAL A 141 -5.37 -18.21 1.31
CA VAL A 141 -3.94 -17.94 1.53
C VAL A 141 -3.32 -18.96 2.48
N ILE A 142 -3.96 -19.23 3.63
CA ILE A 142 -3.45 -20.19 4.60
C ILE A 142 -3.38 -21.60 4.00
N SER A 143 -4.42 -22.04 3.27
CA SER A 143 -4.41 -23.36 2.62
C SER A 143 -3.34 -23.48 1.55
N THR A 144 -3.03 -22.40 0.85
CA THR A 144 -1.92 -22.37 -0.11
C THR A 144 -0.58 -22.49 0.60
N ILE A 145 -0.35 -21.76 1.69
CA ILE A 145 0.87 -21.88 2.50
C ILE A 145 1.02 -23.31 3.07
N GLN A 146 -0.07 -23.93 3.48
CA GLN A 146 -0.03 -25.30 4.01
C GLN A 146 0.43 -26.37 3.00
N LYS A 147 0.39 -26.11 1.69
CA LYS A 147 0.94 -27.03 0.66
C LYS A 147 2.44 -27.27 0.84
N TRP A 148 3.17 -26.31 1.40
CA TRP A 148 4.62 -26.36 1.64
C TRP A 148 5.03 -26.12 3.09
N ALA A 149 4.09 -25.74 3.95
CA ALA A 149 4.25 -25.63 5.40
C ALA A 149 3.02 -26.22 6.13
N PRO A 150 2.85 -27.57 6.19
CA PRO A 150 1.63 -28.21 6.66
C PRO A 150 1.18 -27.80 8.08
N GLU A 151 2.15 -27.55 8.96
CA GLU A 151 1.90 -27.17 10.35
C GLU A 151 1.64 -25.66 10.54
N PHE A 152 1.70 -24.86 9.47
CA PHE A 152 1.59 -23.39 9.54
C PHE A 152 0.38 -22.92 10.34
N LYS A 153 -0.78 -23.51 10.09
CA LYS A 153 -2.03 -23.13 10.77
C LYS A 153 -2.02 -23.40 12.28
N LYS A 154 -1.32 -24.44 12.72
CA LYS A 154 -1.27 -24.83 14.14
C LYS A 154 -0.45 -23.83 14.97
N GLY A 155 0.56 -23.20 14.36
CA GLY A 155 1.41 -22.22 15.03
C GLY A 155 0.83 -20.80 15.09
N ILE A 156 -0.38 -20.55 14.58
CA ILE A 156 -0.98 -19.21 14.54
C ILE A 156 -1.44 -18.79 15.93
N LEU A 157 -0.81 -17.76 16.48
CA LEU A 157 -1.21 -17.10 17.73
C LEU A 157 -2.21 -15.98 17.48
N PHE A 158 -2.01 -15.21 16.41
CA PHE A 158 -2.86 -14.08 16.02
C PHE A 158 -2.82 -13.85 14.53
N GLN A 159 -3.91 -13.34 13.96
CA GLN A 159 -3.97 -12.96 12.55
C GLN A 159 -4.83 -11.71 12.33
N SER A 160 -4.42 -10.88 11.39
CA SER A 160 -5.13 -9.66 11.00
C SER A 160 -4.99 -9.41 9.51
N LEU A 161 -6.10 -9.40 8.79
CA LEU A 161 -6.17 -9.00 7.38
C LEU A 161 -6.72 -7.60 7.27
N LEU A 162 -5.98 -6.72 6.60
CA LEU A 162 -6.38 -5.36 6.26
C LEU A 162 -6.64 -5.26 4.77
N LEU A 163 -7.88 -5.02 4.40
CA LEU A 163 -8.35 -4.85 3.02
C LEU A 163 -8.11 -3.43 2.52
N PRO A 164 -8.10 -3.15 1.20
CA PRO A 164 -7.86 -1.81 0.68
C PRO A 164 -8.78 -0.73 1.28
N HIS A 165 -10.09 -0.95 1.35
CA HIS A 165 -11.04 -0.01 1.95
C HIS A 165 -10.86 0.16 3.47
N GLU A 166 -10.35 -0.86 4.18
CA GLU A 166 -9.99 -0.76 5.59
C GLU A 166 -8.67 0.02 5.78
N THR A 167 -7.74 -0.11 4.81
CA THR A 167 -6.50 0.68 4.77
C THR A 167 -6.80 2.17 4.64
N GLU A 168 -7.71 2.54 3.73
CA GLU A 168 -8.19 3.92 3.60
C GLU A 168 -8.74 4.45 4.92
N LYS A 169 -9.66 3.69 5.52
CA LYS A 169 -10.31 4.08 6.78
C LYS A 169 -9.34 4.23 7.95
N LYS A 170 -8.34 3.35 8.03
CA LYS A 170 -7.39 3.30 9.14
C LYS A 170 -6.27 4.33 9.03
N TYR A 171 -5.79 4.56 7.82
CA TYR A 171 -4.61 5.38 7.56
C TYR A 171 -4.89 6.66 6.78
N PHE A 172 -6.16 6.93 6.44
CA PHE A 172 -6.57 8.10 5.66
C PHE A 172 -5.81 8.22 4.33
N VAL A 173 -5.65 7.10 3.64
CA VAL A 173 -5.02 7.03 2.33
C VAL A 173 -6.09 6.80 1.27
N SER A 174 -6.32 7.77 0.41
CA SER A 174 -7.37 7.72 -0.61
C SER A 174 -7.37 6.39 -1.39
N GLY A 175 -8.54 5.74 -1.41
CA GLY A 175 -8.74 4.44 -2.06
C GLY A 175 -7.96 3.27 -1.44
N GLY A 176 -7.26 3.48 -0.33
CA GLY A 176 -6.40 2.47 0.29
C GLY A 176 -5.17 2.11 -0.54
N HIS A 177 -4.76 2.98 -1.48
CA HIS A 177 -3.62 2.75 -2.36
C HIS A 177 -2.33 3.23 -1.71
N TRP A 178 -1.46 2.34 -1.28
CA TRP A 178 -0.22 2.68 -0.54
C TRP A 178 0.84 3.49 -1.33
N HIS A 179 0.71 3.58 -2.66
CA HIS A 179 1.47 4.52 -3.49
C HIS A 179 0.71 5.83 -3.72
N HIS A 180 -0.41 6.05 -3.03
CA HIS A 180 -1.33 7.19 -3.10
C HIS A 180 -2.13 7.31 -4.41
N ASN A 181 -1.61 6.85 -5.53
CA ASN A 181 -2.26 6.68 -6.82
C ASN A 181 -1.49 5.66 -7.66
N GLU A 182 -2.11 5.14 -8.70
CA GLU A 182 -1.50 4.13 -9.59
C GLU A 182 -0.18 4.61 -10.20
N LEU A 183 0.71 3.65 -10.46
CA LEU A 183 1.99 3.85 -11.16
C LEU A 183 1.81 3.47 -12.63
N GLN A 184 1.14 4.32 -13.40
CA GLN A 184 0.91 4.13 -14.83
C GLN A 184 1.65 5.21 -15.65
N ILE A 185 1.82 4.98 -16.95
CA ILE A 185 2.58 5.86 -17.84
C ILE A 185 2.11 7.31 -17.78
N ASP A 186 0.79 7.52 -17.65
CA ASP A 186 0.16 8.84 -17.55
C ASP A 186 0.21 9.46 -16.14
N SER A 187 0.86 8.78 -15.19
CA SER A 187 1.08 9.27 -13.82
C SER A 187 2.49 8.97 -13.31
N LEU A 188 3.50 9.08 -14.19
CA LEU A 188 4.91 8.94 -13.88
C LEU A 188 5.67 10.22 -14.19
N TYR A 189 6.86 10.35 -13.64
CA TYR A 189 7.80 11.48 -13.84
C TYR A 189 7.13 12.85 -13.60
N SER A 190 7.17 13.74 -14.59
CA SER A 190 6.57 15.07 -14.58
C SER A 190 5.02 15.07 -14.63
N LEU A 191 4.40 13.91 -14.69
CA LEU A 191 2.95 13.75 -14.65
C LEU A 191 2.46 13.28 -13.25
N ARG A 192 3.37 13.16 -12.27
CA ARG A 192 3.01 12.64 -10.95
C ARG A 192 3.10 13.72 -9.86
N PRO A 193 2.01 14.00 -9.10
CA PRO A 193 0.64 13.47 -9.24
C PRO A 193 -0.10 13.98 -10.49
N THR A 194 0.13 15.23 -10.87
CA THR A 194 -0.28 15.88 -12.11
C THR A 194 0.82 16.84 -12.54
N PHE A 195 0.86 17.26 -13.80
CA PHE A 195 1.93 18.14 -14.28
C PHE A 195 1.96 19.50 -13.55
N ASP A 196 0.83 20.00 -13.07
CA ASP A 196 0.70 21.29 -12.40
C ASP A 196 1.52 21.37 -11.09
N VAL A 197 1.67 20.25 -10.41
CA VAL A 197 2.30 20.17 -9.07
C VAL A 197 3.41 19.09 -9.02
N SER A 198 3.91 18.70 -10.18
CA SER A 198 4.92 17.65 -10.29
C SER A 198 6.31 18.05 -9.77
N ASP A 199 6.56 19.33 -9.61
CA ASP A 199 7.81 19.89 -9.11
C ASP A 199 7.80 20.14 -7.58
N TYR A 200 6.84 19.53 -6.88
CA TYR A 200 6.62 19.59 -5.42
C TYR A 200 6.02 20.89 -4.88
N SER A 201 6.00 21.98 -5.67
CA SER A 201 5.29 23.22 -5.32
C SER A 201 3.79 23.05 -5.49
N THR A 202 3.02 23.89 -4.83
CA THR A 202 1.56 23.96 -4.99
C THR A 202 1.15 25.40 -5.30
N PRO A 203 -0.09 25.64 -5.77
CA PRO A 203 -0.62 27.00 -5.93
C PRO A 203 -0.85 27.72 -4.61
N ILE A 204 -0.75 27.03 -3.47
CA ILE A 204 -0.92 27.61 -2.14
C ILE A 204 0.43 28.03 -1.59
N ASP A 205 0.60 29.30 -1.29
CA ASP A 205 1.84 29.85 -0.77
C ASP A 205 2.31 29.10 0.49
N GLY A 206 3.57 28.68 0.47
CA GLY A 206 4.19 27.97 1.58
C GLY A 206 3.78 26.49 1.72
N LEU A 207 2.87 25.97 0.88
CA LEU A 207 2.49 24.57 0.87
C LEU A 207 3.26 23.79 -0.22
N PHE A 208 3.94 22.72 0.19
CA PHE A 208 4.65 21.79 -0.68
C PHE A 208 4.11 20.38 -0.48
N ILE A 209 4.31 19.51 -1.49
CA ILE A 209 3.93 18.11 -1.43
C ILE A 209 5.15 17.20 -1.58
N CYS A 210 5.10 16.03 -0.96
CA CYS A 210 6.10 14.98 -1.11
C CYS A 210 5.44 13.58 -0.89
N GLY A 211 6.24 12.56 -0.68
CA GLY A 211 5.75 11.22 -0.37
C GLY A 211 5.43 10.39 -1.61
N ALA A 212 4.71 9.31 -1.41
CA ALA A 212 4.46 8.29 -2.43
C ALA A 212 3.63 8.80 -3.63
N GLY A 213 2.83 9.83 -3.43
CA GLY A 213 2.01 10.46 -4.47
C GLY A 213 2.77 11.35 -5.44
N THR A 214 4.04 11.70 -5.17
CA THR A 214 4.88 12.54 -6.02
C THR A 214 6.00 11.73 -6.68
N HIS A 215 6.68 12.29 -7.69
CA HIS A 215 7.83 11.64 -8.32
C HIS A 215 8.95 11.38 -7.30
N PRO A 216 9.68 10.26 -7.33
CA PRO A 216 9.59 9.14 -8.28
C PRO A 216 8.53 8.08 -7.92
N GLY A 217 7.66 8.35 -7.00
CA GLY A 217 6.62 7.43 -6.55
C GLY A 217 6.95 6.78 -5.20
N GLY A 218 6.12 5.80 -4.81
CA GLY A 218 6.31 5.08 -3.57
C GLY A 218 7.53 4.18 -3.62
N ASN A 219 8.22 4.14 -2.52
CA ASN A 219 9.24 3.20 -2.06
C ASN A 219 10.01 3.88 -0.91
N LEU A 220 10.81 3.13 -0.16
CA LEU A 220 11.55 3.64 1.01
C LEU A 220 12.85 4.40 0.64
N PHE A 221 12.95 4.95 -0.55
CA PHE A 221 14.18 5.64 -1.01
C PHE A 221 14.36 7.06 -0.45
N GLY A 222 13.31 7.66 0.10
CA GLY A 222 13.34 9.04 0.55
C GLY A 222 13.52 10.10 -0.56
N LEU A 223 13.57 9.69 -1.83
CA LEU A 223 13.89 10.57 -2.97
C LEU A 223 12.84 11.67 -3.17
N SER A 224 11.57 11.37 -2.99
CA SER A 224 10.51 12.38 -3.07
C SER A 224 10.70 13.47 -2.02
N GLY A 225 10.99 13.10 -0.76
CA GLY A 225 11.30 14.04 0.30
C GLY A 225 12.55 14.86 0.03
N LEU A 226 13.62 14.23 -0.46
CA LEU A 226 14.86 14.91 -0.84
C LEU A 226 14.63 15.95 -1.96
N ASN A 227 13.84 15.59 -2.96
CA ASN A 227 13.54 16.48 -4.07
C ASN A 227 12.68 17.67 -3.61
N ALA A 228 11.66 17.41 -2.78
CA ALA A 228 10.85 18.48 -2.18
C ALA A 228 11.70 19.42 -1.33
N ALA A 229 12.59 18.90 -0.49
CA ALA A 229 13.50 19.71 0.32
C ALA A 229 14.42 20.60 -0.55
N LYS A 230 14.99 20.05 -1.63
CA LYS A 230 15.79 20.84 -2.58
C LYS A 230 14.98 21.95 -3.25
N LYS A 231 13.70 21.70 -3.58
CA LYS A 231 12.82 22.70 -4.17
C LYS A 231 12.53 23.83 -3.16
N ILE A 232 12.17 23.49 -1.93
CA ILE A 232 11.91 24.45 -0.83
C ILE A 232 13.11 25.36 -0.59
N LEU A 233 14.32 24.76 -0.46
CA LEU A 233 15.55 25.55 -0.24
C LEU A 233 15.85 26.51 -1.37
N ARG A 234 15.63 26.14 -2.63
CA ARG A 234 15.80 27.01 -3.80
C ARG A 234 14.81 28.19 -3.80
N GLU A 235 13.59 27.99 -3.37
CA GLU A 235 12.57 29.03 -3.30
C GLU A 235 12.80 29.97 -2.13
N SER A 236 13.24 29.45 -0.99
CA SER A 236 13.57 30.25 0.22
C SER A 236 14.83 31.11 0.04
N SER A 237 15.65 30.84 -0.99
CA SER A 237 16.89 31.60 -1.27
C SER A 237 16.68 32.72 -2.28
N LYS A 238 15.47 32.91 -2.78
CA LYS A 238 15.06 34.01 -3.66
C LYS A 238 14.39 35.13 -2.89
#